data_9e5b258ea7e207f8f8b6bdc66db7c593
#
_entry.id   9e5b258ea7e207f8f8b6bdc66db7c593
#
_cell.length_a   1.000
_cell.length_b   1.000
_cell.length_c   1.000
_cell.angle_alpha   90.00
_cell.angle_beta   90.00
_cell.angle_gamma   90.00
#
_symmetry.space_group_name_H-M   'P 1'
#
loop_
_entity.id
_entity.type
_entity.pdbx_description
1 polymer ?
#
loop_
_entity_poly.entity_id
_entity_poly.type
_entity_poly.pdbx_seq_one_letter_code
_entity_poly.pdbx_strand_id
1 'polypeptide(L)'
;MKVTRKATPASRAAAFTALPPASQLATLAAWLEFAEEVYGQARLALGQISDNAHDEALYLFLRTLDWSLESGPEVLEHPLTPSQRIALRQVLHARAVTRTPAAYLTREAWLGGLRFYVDERVIIPRSYFVELIPRLADLLPEGTKVKRAADVCTGSGCLAILLAEHFPSAKVDGLDLSPEALAVAAINVKTLKAGKRVTLHRSDVFDALPPPAKPSEAYDLIISNPPYEPSAHVDKQDPEFAAEPRLAHDGGPDGLVIVRKLLRQARERLAPHGVVAVEIGGLRKAVNREFAALAPAWLETEDGSNCVFVVRAEKLRAWAV
;
A
#
# COMPACT_ATOMS: atom_id res chain seq x y z
N MET A 1 -31.18 -11.26 0.74
CA MET A 1 -30.12 -10.25 0.55
C MET A 1 -30.73 -9.04 -0.17
N LYS A 2 -30.90 -7.90 0.52
CA LYS A 2 -31.36 -6.66 -0.14
C LYS A 2 -30.18 -6.09 -0.93
N VAL A 3 -30.31 -6.06 -2.27
CA VAL A 3 -29.34 -5.37 -3.14
C VAL A 3 -29.46 -3.88 -2.81
N THR A 4 -28.54 -3.36 -2.02
CA THR A 4 -28.42 -1.92 -1.76
C THR A 4 -27.92 -1.24 -3.02
N ARG A 5 -28.78 -0.48 -3.69
CA ARG A 5 -28.39 0.33 -4.86
C ARG A 5 -27.26 1.28 -4.47
N LYS A 6 -26.13 1.23 -5.20
CA LYS A 6 -25.03 2.21 -5.05
C LYS A 6 -25.59 3.63 -5.26
N ALA A 7 -25.22 4.56 -4.38
CA ALA A 7 -25.67 5.95 -4.50
C ALA A 7 -25.07 6.58 -5.79
N THR A 8 -25.91 7.28 -6.57
CA THR A 8 -25.45 7.94 -7.80
C THR A 8 -24.66 9.23 -7.48
N PRO A 9 -23.79 9.71 -8.37
CA PRO A 9 -23.10 11.00 -8.17
C PRO A 9 -24.08 12.16 -7.88
N ALA A 10 -25.22 12.20 -8.57
CA ALA A 10 -26.25 13.22 -8.38
C ALA A 10 -26.89 13.14 -6.98
N SER A 11 -27.21 11.92 -6.47
CA SER A 11 -27.78 11.77 -5.13
C SER A 11 -26.81 12.16 -4.03
N ARG A 12 -25.51 11.93 -4.23
CA ARG A 12 -24.43 12.31 -3.31
C ARG A 12 -24.21 13.83 -3.27
N ALA A 13 -24.19 14.47 -4.44
CA ALA A 13 -24.11 15.93 -4.54
C ALA A 13 -25.32 16.59 -3.89
N ALA A 14 -26.52 16.05 -4.05
CA ALA A 14 -27.76 16.55 -3.43
C ALA A 14 -27.71 16.43 -1.90
N ALA A 15 -27.23 15.29 -1.36
CA ALA A 15 -27.03 15.12 0.08
C ALA A 15 -26.05 16.15 0.63
N PHE A 16 -24.92 16.38 -0.07
CA PHE A 16 -23.92 17.35 0.33
C PHE A 16 -24.40 18.80 0.29
N THR A 17 -25.30 19.16 -0.65
CA THR A 17 -25.90 20.52 -0.71
C THR A 17 -27.00 20.76 0.30
N ALA A 18 -27.67 19.70 0.78
CA ALA A 18 -28.72 19.80 1.81
C ALA A 18 -28.17 19.97 3.24
N LEU A 19 -26.86 19.90 3.41
CA LEU A 19 -26.21 19.95 4.71
C LEU A 19 -25.91 21.41 5.12
N PRO A 20 -25.78 21.72 6.45
CA PRO A 20 -25.71 23.10 6.93
C PRO A 20 -24.59 23.89 6.24
N PRO A 21 -24.79 25.18 6.02
CA PRO A 21 -23.76 26.01 5.45
C PRO A 21 -22.51 26.00 6.35
N ALA A 22 -21.32 26.00 5.74
CA ALA A 22 -20.04 26.00 6.46
C ALA A 22 -19.92 27.08 7.55
N SER A 23 -20.73 28.16 7.45
CA SER A 23 -20.81 29.22 8.45
C SER A 23 -21.35 28.76 9.81
N GLN A 24 -22.09 27.65 9.88
CA GLN A 24 -22.64 27.10 11.12
C GLN A 24 -21.68 26.15 11.85
N LEU A 25 -20.64 25.64 11.18
CA LEU A 25 -19.65 24.74 11.76
C LEU A 25 -18.45 25.55 12.25
N ALA A 26 -18.47 25.96 13.53
CA ALA A 26 -17.51 26.90 14.07
C ALA A 26 -16.18 26.23 14.51
N THR A 27 -16.23 24.96 14.93
CA THR A 27 -15.09 24.22 15.50
C THR A 27 -14.75 22.99 14.70
N LEU A 28 -13.55 22.40 14.92
CA LEU A 28 -13.14 21.15 14.27
C LEU A 28 -14.04 19.99 14.70
N ALA A 29 -14.48 19.95 15.98
CA ALA A 29 -15.41 18.92 16.45
C ALA A 29 -16.72 18.91 15.64
N ALA A 30 -17.33 20.08 15.43
CA ALA A 30 -18.55 20.20 14.61
C ALA A 30 -18.33 19.74 13.15
N TRP A 31 -17.13 19.96 12.60
CA TRP A 31 -16.77 19.47 11.26
C TRP A 31 -16.59 17.96 11.22
N LEU A 32 -16.08 17.34 12.28
CA LEU A 32 -15.91 15.89 12.35
C LEU A 32 -17.28 15.18 12.42
N GLU A 33 -18.18 15.62 13.30
CA GLU A 33 -19.56 15.08 13.37
C GLU A 33 -20.25 15.18 11.99
N PHE A 34 -20.10 16.33 11.35
CA PHE A 34 -20.63 16.56 10.02
C PHE A 34 -20.01 15.63 8.96
N ALA A 35 -18.70 15.39 9.02
CA ALA A 35 -17.99 14.50 8.10
C ALA A 35 -18.45 13.04 8.25
N GLU A 36 -18.64 12.58 9.48
CA GLU A 36 -19.15 11.22 9.76
C GLU A 36 -20.54 11.02 9.14
N GLU A 37 -21.45 11.99 9.29
CA GLU A 37 -22.75 11.96 8.63
C GLU A 37 -22.62 11.88 7.11
N VAL A 38 -21.77 12.74 6.51
CA VAL A 38 -21.51 12.77 5.06
C VAL A 38 -20.93 11.45 4.58
N TYR A 39 -19.95 10.87 5.29
CA TYR A 39 -19.35 9.59 4.97
C TYR A 39 -20.37 8.45 4.99
N GLY A 40 -21.23 8.43 6.03
CA GLY A 40 -22.31 7.45 6.15
C GLY A 40 -23.33 7.56 5.02
N GLN A 41 -23.79 8.78 4.70
CA GLN A 41 -24.74 9.03 3.61
C GLN A 41 -24.15 8.69 2.23
N ALA A 42 -22.87 9.03 2.01
CA ALA A 42 -22.15 8.71 0.79
C ALA A 42 -21.78 7.22 0.71
N ARG A 43 -21.84 6.47 1.81
CA ARG A 43 -21.38 5.08 1.92
C ARG A 43 -19.97 4.94 1.37
N LEU A 44 -19.04 5.70 1.95
CA LEU A 44 -17.64 5.64 1.54
C LEU A 44 -17.04 4.28 1.87
N ALA A 45 -16.24 3.74 0.96
CA ALA A 45 -15.36 2.64 1.27
C ALA A 45 -14.11 3.22 1.97
N LEU A 46 -13.81 2.69 3.14
CA LEU A 46 -12.67 3.05 3.98
C LEU A 46 -11.59 1.96 3.90
N GLY A 47 -10.48 2.12 4.63
CA GLY A 47 -9.42 1.13 4.72
C GLY A 47 -8.15 1.48 3.93
N GLN A 48 -8.10 2.66 3.30
CA GLN A 48 -6.87 3.15 2.65
C GLN A 48 -5.97 3.95 3.60
N ILE A 49 -6.57 4.68 4.57
CA ILE A 49 -5.88 5.39 5.66
C ILE A 49 -6.32 4.85 7.01
N SER A 50 -7.62 4.74 7.22
CA SER A 50 -8.28 4.15 8.39
C SER A 50 -9.54 3.42 7.95
N ASP A 51 -9.95 2.41 8.69
CA ASP A 51 -11.25 1.74 8.56
C ASP A 51 -12.37 2.46 9.32
N ASN A 52 -12.02 3.51 10.06
CA ASN A 52 -12.89 4.34 10.88
C ASN A 52 -13.11 5.70 10.21
N ALA A 53 -14.39 6.10 10.06
CA ALA A 53 -14.79 7.36 9.41
C ALA A 53 -14.30 8.60 10.19
N HIS A 54 -14.33 8.57 11.53
CA HIS A 54 -13.86 9.65 12.38
C HIS A 54 -12.35 9.88 12.18
N ASP A 55 -11.57 8.81 12.28
CA ASP A 55 -10.11 8.88 12.18
C ASP A 55 -9.65 9.34 10.79
N GLU A 56 -10.29 8.86 9.72
CA GLU A 56 -9.97 9.33 8.37
C GLU A 56 -10.34 10.80 8.19
N ALA A 57 -11.50 11.24 8.70
CA ALA A 57 -11.91 12.64 8.63
C ALA A 57 -10.99 13.54 9.46
N LEU A 58 -10.61 13.13 10.67
CA LEU A 58 -9.67 13.85 11.52
C LEU A 58 -8.32 14.01 10.83
N TYR A 59 -7.76 12.91 10.31
CA TYR A 59 -6.54 12.94 9.52
C TYR A 59 -6.65 13.94 8.36
N LEU A 60 -7.69 13.83 7.55
CA LEU A 60 -7.90 14.67 6.37
C LEU A 60 -8.01 16.16 6.74
N PHE A 61 -8.70 16.48 7.83
CA PHE A 61 -8.90 17.86 8.27
C PHE A 61 -7.63 18.44 8.89
N LEU A 62 -6.94 17.71 9.74
CA LEU A 62 -5.66 18.17 10.31
C LEU A 62 -4.65 18.48 9.19
N ARG A 63 -4.55 17.60 8.19
CA ARG A 63 -3.63 17.82 7.06
C ARG A 63 -4.07 18.97 6.15
N THR A 64 -5.39 19.15 5.95
CA THR A 64 -5.93 20.29 5.18
C THR A 64 -5.65 21.62 5.85
N LEU A 65 -5.63 21.64 7.19
CA LEU A 65 -5.35 22.85 7.99
C LEU A 65 -3.85 23.06 8.26
N ASP A 66 -2.99 22.14 7.80
CA ASP A 66 -1.56 22.08 8.12
C ASP A 66 -1.29 22.01 9.64
N TRP A 67 -2.15 21.27 10.34
CA TRP A 67 -2.00 21.00 11.77
C TRP A 67 -1.31 19.65 11.99
N SER A 68 -0.63 19.54 13.17
CA SER A 68 0.05 18.28 13.53
C SER A 68 -0.93 17.14 13.76
N LEU A 69 -0.57 15.94 13.31
CA LEU A 69 -1.30 14.71 13.66
C LEU A 69 -1.15 14.35 15.14
N GLU A 70 -0.15 14.92 15.82
CA GLU A 70 0.09 14.75 17.26
C GLU A 70 -0.62 15.81 18.11
N SER A 71 -1.50 16.65 17.49
CA SER A 71 -2.27 17.65 18.22
C SER A 71 -3.15 16.99 19.28
N GLY A 72 -3.17 17.56 20.46
CA GLY A 72 -4.04 17.11 21.55
C GLY A 72 -5.52 17.45 21.33
N PRO A 73 -6.42 16.99 22.21
CA PRO A 73 -7.87 17.17 22.06
C PRO A 73 -8.31 18.64 22.06
N GLU A 74 -7.48 19.56 22.52
CA GLU A 74 -7.78 21.00 22.53
C GLU A 74 -8.03 21.59 21.12
N VAL A 75 -7.50 20.98 20.05
CA VAL A 75 -7.74 21.43 18.67
C VAL A 75 -9.19 21.24 18.25
N LEU A 76 -9.92 20.31 18.86
CA LEU A 76 -11.30 20.02 18.53
C LEU A 76 -12.21 21.23 18.75
N GLU A 77 -11.99 21.97 19.84
CA GLU A 77 -12.75 23.15 20.20
C GLU A 77 -12.19 24.45 19.60
N HIS A 78 -11.10 24.34 18.81
CA HIS A 78 -10.47 25.53 18.23
C HIS A 78 -11.42 26.21 17.23
N PRO A 79 -11.68 27.51 17.37
CA PRO A 79 -12.52 28.27 16.42
C PRO A 79 -11.86 28.35 15.06
N LEU A 80 -12.57 27.91 14.02
CA LEU A 80 -12.08 27.93 12.65
C LEU A 80 -12.37 29.28 11.96
N THR A 81 -11.39 29.81 11.26
CA THR A 81 -11.54 30.98 10.40
C THR A 81 -12.46 30.65 9.20
N PRO A 82 -13.07 31.67 8.56
CA PRO A 82 -13.87 31.45 7.35
C PRO A 82 -13.10 30.72 6.23
N SER A 83 -11.81 31.03 6.03
CA SER A 83 -10.96 30.36 5.02
C SER A 83 -10.73 28.90 5.33
N GLN A 84 -10.48 28.55 6.59
CA GLN A 84 -10.33 27.16 7.04
C GLN A 84 -11.61 26.36 6.81
N ARG A 85 -12.78 26.92 7.16
CA ARG A 85 -14.09 26.28 6.91
C ARG A 85 -14.34 26.05 5.42
N ILE A 86 -13.96 26.98 4.55
CA ILE A 86 -14.04 26.79 3.10
C ILE A 86 -13.14 25.65 2.65
N ALA A 87 -11.89 25.59 3.13
CA ALA A 87 -10.94 24.52 2.80
C ALA A 87 -11.48 23.13 3.25
N LEU A 88 -11.98 23.03 4.50
CA LEU A 88 -12.58 21.79 4.99
C LEU A 88 -13.79 21.36 4.15
N ARG A 89 -14.65 22.30 3.74
CA ARG A 89 -15.78 21.99 2.88
C ARG A 89 -15.34 21.47 1.51
N GLN A 90 -14.31 22.08 0.92
CA GLN A 90 -13.77 21.66 -0.37
C GLN A 90 -13.18 20.26 -0.32
N VAL A 91 -12.36 19.97 0.69
CA VAL A 91 -11.72 18.66 0.82
C VAL A 91 -12.74 17.57 1.14
N LEU A 92 -13.74 17.86 2.00
CA LEU A 92 -14.83 16.93 2.29
C LEU A 92 -15.69 16.65 1.05
N HIS A 93 -15.96 17.67 0.22
CA HIS A 93 -16.64 17.48 -1.06
C HIS A 93 -15.82 16.56 -1.99
N ALA A 94 -14.54 16.83 -2.13
CA ALA A 94 -13.65 16.01 -2.96
C ALA A 94 -13.64 14.55 -2.47
N ARG A 95 -13.59 14.33 -1.16
CA ARG A 95 -13.60 12.99 -0.57
C ARG A 95 -14.95 12.28 -0.75
N ALA A 96 -16.06 12.94 -0.45
CA ALA A 96 -17.37 12.31 -0.37
C ALA A 96 -18.13 12.27 -1.71
N VAL A 97 -17.99 13.29 -2.54
CA VAL A 97 -18.73 13.41 -3.81
C VAL A 97 -17.91 12.90 -4.98
N THR A 98 -16.65 13.35 -5.12
CA THR A 98 -15.76 12.87 -6.20
C THR A 98 -15.08 11.54 -5.87
N ARG A 99 -15.18 11.08 -4.62
CA ARG A 99 -14.61 9.80 -4.16
C ARG A 99 -13.09 9.76 -4.23
N THR A 100 -12.44 10.91 -4.19
CA THR A 100 -10.98 10.97 -4.17
C THR A 100 -10.46 10.44 -2.84
N PRO A 101 -9.56 9.46 -2.82
CA PRO A 101 -8.95 8.95 -1.59
C PRO A 101 -8.30 10.04 -0.75
N ALA A 102 -8.42 9.96 0.58
CA ALA A 102 -7.86 10.96 1.49
C ALA A 102 -6.35 11.14 1.29
N ALA A 103 -5.60 10.04 1.09
CA ALA A 103 -4.16 10.08 0.82
C ALA A 103 -3.79 10.88 -0.45
N TYR A 104 -4.62 10.83 -1.49
CA TYR A 104 -4.37 11.61 -2.71
C TYR A 104 -4.71 13.10 -2.52
N LEU A 105 -5.70 13.41 -1.68
CA LEU A 105 -6.03 14.80 -1.34
C LEU A 105 -4.92 15.46 -0.52
N THR A 106 -4.31 14.70 0.39
CA THR A 106 -3.21 15.17 1.24
C THR A 106 -1.83 15.00 0.60
N ARG A 107 -1.73 14.24 -0.50
CA ARG A 107 -0.47 13.85 -1.16
C ARG A 107 0.48 13.12 -0.22
N GLU A 108 -0.05 12.40 0.75
CA GLU A 108 0.76 11.62 1.69
C GLU A 108 0.05 10.35 2.17
N ALA A 109 0.86 9.37 2.53
CA ALA A 109 0.46 8.18 3.26
C ALA A 109 1.55 7.80 4.27
N TRP A 110 1.15 7.13 5.34
CA TRP A 110 2.06 6.70 6.41
C TRP A 110 2.18 5.20 6.43
N LEU A 111 3.40 4.70 6.48
CA LEU A 111 3.69 3.27 6.58
C LEU A 111 4.96 3.05 7.39
N GLY A 112 4.92 2.17 8.40
CA GLY A 112 6.10 1.88 9.24
C GLY A 112 6.70 3.11 9.92
N GLY A 113 5.89 4.09 10.31
CA GLY A 113 6.33 5.35 10.93
C GLY A 113 6.94 6.36 9.96
N LEU A 114 7.03 6.06 8.66
CA LEU A 114 7.55 6.97 7.65
C LEU A 114 6.42 7.60 6.83
N ARG A 115 6.60 8.86 6.46
CA ARG A 115 5.69 9.61 5.59
C ARG A 115 6.16 9.51 4.14
N PHE A 116 5.29 8.99 3.28
CA PHE A 116 5.51 8.84 1.85
C PHE A 116 4.65 9.81 1.05
N TYR A 117 5.21 10.38 0.00
CA TYR A 117 4.44 11.06 -1.03
C TYR A 117 3.68 10.03 -1.85
N VAL A 118 2.40 10.30 -2.12
CA VAL A 118 1.54 9.48 -2.98
C VAL A 118 0.62 10.36 -3.82
N ASP A 119 0.24 9.84 -4.98
CA ASP A 119 -0.80 10.38 -5.83
C ASP A 119 -1.41 9.25 -6.68
N GLU A 120 -2.30 9.58 -7.60
CA GLU A 120 -3.07 8.66 -8.44
C GLU A 120 -2.23 7.72 -9.32
N ARG A 121 -0.91 7.87 -9.33
CA ARG A 121 0.03 7.01 -10.08
C ARG A 121 0.43 5.74 -9.33
N VAL A 122 0.14 5.65 -8.04
CA VAL A 122 0.53 4.52 -7.18
C VAL A 122 -0.62 4.05 -6.31
N ILE A 123 -0.59 2.79 -5.91
CA ILE A 123 -1.42 2.30 -4.81
C ILE A 123 -1.05 3.03 -3.52
N ILE A 124 -2.05 3.35 -2.69
CA ILE A 124 -1.82 3.92 -1.37
C ILE A 124 -1.13 2.86 -0.50
N PRO A 125 0.05 3.16 0.07
CA PRO A 125 0.84 2.20 0.85
C PRO A 125 0.05 1.56 1.98
N ARG A 126 -0.10 0.24 1.91
CA ARG A 126 -0.67 -0.64 2.94
C ARG A 126 -0.08 -2.03 2.72
N SER A 127 0.54 -2.60 3.74
CA SER A 127 1.14 -3.92 3.61
C SER A 127 1.47 -4.51 4.98
N TYR A 128 1.27 -5.80 5.14
CA TYR A 128 1.70 -6.57 6.31
C TYR A 128 3.22 -6.69 6.43
N PHE A 129 3.95 -6.37 5.40
CA PHE A 129 5.42 -6.32 5.50
C PHE A 129 5.92 -5.32 6.53
N VAL A 130 5.13 -4.33 6.95
CA VAL A 130 5.51 -3.40 8.03
C VAL A 130 5.86 -4.15 9.32
N GLU A 131 5.04 -5.10 9.73
CA GLU A 131 5.26 -5.91 10.92
C GLU A 131 6.21 -7.09 10.69
N LEU A 132 6.35 -7.52 9.43
CA LEU A 132 7.12 -8.71 9.08
C LEU A 132 8.59 -8.43 8.74
N ILE A 133 8.94 -7.27 8.16
CA ILE A 133 10.32 -6.91 7.80
C ILE A 133 11.30 -7.13 8.97
N PRO A 134 10.99 -6.74 10.23
CA PRO A 134 11.87 -6.99 11.37
C PRO A 134 12.19 -8.48 11.61
N ARG A 135 11.28 -9.37 11.21
CA ARG A 135 11.37 -10.82 11.43
C ARG A 135 11.91 -11.59 10.22
N LEU A 136 12.09 -10.94 9.06
CA LEU A 136 12.55 -11.62 7.84
C LEU A 136 13.97 -12.17 7.98
N ALA A 137 14.83 -11.54 8.78
CA ALA A 137 16.16 -12.05 9.05
C ALA A 137 16.17 -13.42 9.76
N ASP A 138 15.14 -13.70 10.58
CA ASP A 138 14.99 -14.96 11.31
C ASP A 138 14.74 -16.16 10.38
N LEU A 139 14.34 -15.87 9.14
CA LEU A 139 14.15 -16.88 8.10
C LEU A 139 15.46 -17.35 7.45
N LEU A 140 16.53 -16.58 7.66
CA LEU A 140 17.87 -16.87 7.14
C LEU A 140 18.69 -17.66 8.19
N PRO A 141 19.79 -18.33 7.79
CA PRO A 141 20.68 -18.96 8.76
C PRO A 141 21.21 -17.97 9.79
N GLU A 142 21.38 -18.41 11.03
CA GLU A 142 21.87 -17.61 12.13
C GLU A 142 23.15 -16.84 11.77
N GLY A 143 23.21 -15.55 12.12
CA GLY A 143 24.34 -14.67 11.83
C GLY A 143 24.40 -14.15 10.39
N THR A 144 23.45 -14.52 9.52
CA THR A 144 23.40 -13.99 8.16
C THR A 144 23.06 -12.50 8.17
N LYS A 145 23.92 -11.69 7.56
CA LYS A 145 23.63 -10.26 7.32
C LYS A 145 23.00 -10.10 5.96
N VAL A 146 21.82 -9.49 5.92
CA VAL A 146 21.17 -9.11 4.66
C VAL A 146 22.00 -8.05 3.96
N LYS A 147 22.56 -8.36 2.80
CA LYS A 147 23.41 -7.49 1.97
C LYS A 147 22.71 -7.08 0.68
N ARG A 148 21.86 -7.94 0.14
CA ARG A 148 21.11 -7.71 -1.09
C ARG A 148 19.66 -8.05 -0.86
N ALA A 149 18.78 -7.09 -1.13
CA ALA A 149 17.34 -7.32 -1.10
C ALA A 149 16.67 -6.73 -2.34
N ALA A 150 15.49 -7.24 -2.68
CA ALA A 150 14.66 -6.68 -3.74
C ALA A 150 13.22 -6.52 -3.23
N ASP A 151 12.59 -5.41 -3.63
CA ASP A 151 11.16 -5.15 -3.52
C ASP A 151 10.57 -5.14 -4.93
N VAL A 152 9.82 -6.19 -5.26
CA VAL A 152 9.23 -6.38 -6.60
C VAL A 152 7.80 -5.90 -6.59
N CYS A 153 7.39 -5.12 -7.59
CA CYS A 153 6.18 -4.31 -7.63
C CYS A 153 6.23 -3.22 -6.55
N THR A 154 7.32 -2.45 -6.56
CA THR A 154 7.67 -1.50 -5.47
C THR A 154 6.71 -0.32 -5.33
N GLY A 155 5.91 -0.01 -6.37
CA GLY A 155 4.93 1.08 -6.36
C GLY A 155 5.55 2.42 -5.96
N SER A 156 5.15 2.97 -4.82
CA SER A 156 5.70 4.21 -4.26
C SER A 156 7.11 4.08 -3.67
N GLY A 157 7.71 2.88 -3.70
CA GLY A 157 9.04 2.60 -3.13
C GLY A 157 9.03 2.39 -1.61
N CYS A 158 7.86 2.31 -0.99
CA CYS A 158 7.75 2.28 0.47
C CYS A 158 8.42 1.05 1.08
N LEU A 159 8.17 -0.15 0.55
CA LEU A 159 8.77 -1.38 1.08
C LEU A 159 10.27 -1.45 0.82
N ALA A 160 10.74 -1.00 -0.36
CA ALA A 160 12.17 -0.89 -0.64
C ALA A 160 12.89 0.02 0.36
N ILE A 161 12.28 1.15 0.73
CA ILE A 161 12.83 2.10 1.72
C ILE A 161 12.82 1.48 3.11
N LEU A 162 11.72 0.84 3.53
CA LEU A 162 11.62 0.16 4.82
C LEU A 162 12.65 -0.98 4.95
N LEU A 163 12.88 -1.76 3.89
CA LEU A 163 13.96 -2.75 3.85
C LEU A 163 15.33 -2.11 4.07
N ALA A 164 15.60 -1.00 3.38
CA ALA A 164 16.86 -0.29 3.52
C ALA A 164 17.03 0.31 4.93
N GLU A 165 15.98 0.81 5.56
CA GLU A 165 16.03 1.32 6.93
C GLU A 165 16.28 0.20 7.94
N HIS A 166 15.58 -0.93 7.80
CA HIS A 166 15.70 -2.04 8.74
C HIS A 166 17.03 -2.82 8.57
N PHE A 167 17.51 -2.96 7.32
CA PHE A 167 18.77 -3.65 7.01
C PHE A 167 19.85 -2.66 6.56
N PRO A 168 20.60 -2.02 7.48
CA PRO A 168 21.54 -0.94 7.14
C PRO A 168 22.66 -1.35 6.19
N SER A 169 23.01 -2.64 6.15
CA SER A 169 24.02 -3.21 5.26
C SER A 169 23.50 -3.55 3.86
N ALA A 170 22.18 -3.51 3.68
CA ALA A 170 21.56 -3.95 2.43
C ALA A 170 21.65 -2.89 1.33
N LYS A 171 21.89 -3.36 0.10
CA LYS A 171 21.51 -2.68 -1.13
C LYS A 171 20.19 -3.26 -1.57
N VAL A 172 19.24 -2.39 -1.87
CA VAL A 172 17.87 -2.77 -2.19
C VAL A 172 17.55 -2.32 -3.61
N ASP A 173 17.08 -3.25 -4.43
CA ASP A 173 16.53 -2.95 -5.74
C ASP A 173 15.02 -2.88 -5.65
N GLY A 174 14.42 -1.73 -5.98
CA GLY A 174 12.98 -1.53 -6.12
C GLY A 174 12.60 -1.66 -7.59
N LEU A 175 11.75 -2.62 -7.93
CA LEU A 175 11.37 -2.91 -9.31
C LEU A 175 9.88 -2.65 -9.53
N ASP A 176 9.55 -1.95 -10.61
CA ASP A 176 8.16 -1.76 -11.01
C ASP A 176 8.04 -1.71 -12.54
N LEU A 177 6.90 -2.15 -13.06
CA LEU A 177 6.59 -2.08 -14.47
C LEU A 177 6.21 -0.65 -14.90
N SER A 178 5.53 0.09 -14.00
CA SER A 178 5.02 1.44 -14.25
C SER A 178 6.13 2.50 -14.09
N PRO A 179 6.48 3.24 -15.14
CA PRO A 179 7.39 4.38 -15.02
C PRO A 179 6.77 5.51 -14.19
N GLU A 180 5.45 5.62 -14.14
CA GLU A 180 4.72 6.60 -13.33
C GLU A 180 4.87 6.29 -11.84
N ALA A 181 4.75 5.01 -11.45
CA ALA A 181 5.00 4.56 -10.08
C ALA A 181 6.45 4.81 -9.66
N LEU A 182 7.39 4.49 -10.54
CA LEU A 182 8.82 4.75 -10.28
C LEU A 182 9.14 6.24 -10.14
N ALA A 183 8.41 7.12 -10.82
CA ALA A 183 8.56 8.56 -10.62
C ALA A 183 8.13 8.97 -9.19
N VAL A 184 7.06 8.39 -8.64
CA VAL A 184 6.67 8.58 -7.24
C VAL A 184 7.71 7.98 -6.29
N ALA A 185 8.16 6.74 -6.55
CA ALA A 185 9.21 6.10 -5.76
C ALA A 185 10.49 6.95 -5.70
N ALA A 186 10.89 7.57 -6.82
CA ALA A 186 12.05 8.44 -6.87
C ALA A 186 11.90 9.70 -5.98
N ILE A 187 10.69 10.26 -5.88
CA ILE A 187 10.40 11.35 -4.94
C ILE A 187 10.65 10.86 -3.50
N ASN A 188 10.10 9.70 -3.13
CA ASN A 188 10.23 9.12 -1.79
C ASN A 188 11.67 8.76 -1.46
N VAL A 189 12.38 8.08 -2.36
CA VAL A 189 13.81 7.75 -2.19
C VAL A 189 14.65 9.00 -1.96
N LYS A 190 14.38 10.09 -2.67
CA LYS A 190 15.06 11.38 -2.49
C LYS A 190 14.70 12.03 -1.16
N THR A 191 13.41 12.14 -0.85
CA THR A 191 12.89 12.82 0.35
C THR A 191 13.37 12.14 1.63
N LEU A 192 13.34 10.81 1.66
CA LEU A 192 13.78 9.98 2.78
C LEU A 192 15.28 9.65 2.74
N LYS A 193 16.04 10.26 1.81
CA LYS A 193 17.51 10.13 1.68
C LYS A 193 18.01 8.67 1.52
N ALA A 194 17.15 7.80 0.97
CA ALA A 194 17.45 6.37 0.79
C ALA A 194 18.33 6.06 -0.44
N GLY A 195 18.61 7.02 -1.32
CA GLY A 195 19.26 6.81 -2.63
C GLY A 195 20.69 6.24 -2.62
N LYS A 196 21.36 6.20 -1.47
CA LYS A 196 22.63 5.48 -1.34
C LYS A 196 22.46 3.96 -1.28
N ARG A 197 21.26 3.48 -0.92
CA ARG A 197 20.98 2.06 -0.66
C ARG A 197 19.83 1.50 -1.51
N VAL A 198 18.93 2.34 -1.99
CA VAL A 198 17.78 1.96 -2.85
C VAL A 198 18.08 2.38 -4.29
N THR A 199 17.99 1.43 -5.22
CA THR A 199 18.08 1.66 -6.66
C THR A 199 16.77 1.24 -7.30
N LEU A 200 16.20 2.10 -8.16
CA LEU A 200 14.91 1.85 -8.82
C LEU A 200 15.13 1.35 -10.25
N HIS A 201 14.38 0.32 -10.64
CA HIS A 201 14.46 -0.29 -11.97
C HIS A 201 13.07 -0.43 -12.59
N ARG A 202 12.93 0.02 -13.84
CA ARG A 202 11.76 -0.31 -14.64
C ARG A 202 11.87 -1.73 -15.15
N SER A 203 11.00 -2.63 -14.66
CA SER A 203 11.04 -4.04 -14.99
C SER A 203 9.68 -4.71 -14.79
N ASP A 204 9.33 -5.61 -15.68
CA ASP A 204 8.26 -6.56 -15.43
C ASP A 204 8.84 -7.73 -14.62
N VAL A 205 8.62 -7.67 -13.30
CA VAL A 205 9.30 -8.49 -12.30
C VAL A 205 10.82 -8.28 -12.41
N PHE A 206 11.59 -9.28 -12.88
CA PHE A 206 13.04 -9.16 -13.05
C PHE A 206 13.50 -9.17 -14.52
N ASP A 207 12.62 -8.97 -15.50
CA ASP A 207 12.98 -9.09 -16.93
C ASP A 207 14.13 -8.16 -17.33
N ALA A 208 14.21 -6.96 -16.75
CA ALA A 208 15.25 -6.00 -17.06
C ALA A 208 16.60 -6.25 -16.32
N LEU A 209 16.60 -7.14 -15.33
CA LEU A 209 17.78 -7.48 -14.56
C LEU A 209 18.26 -8.89 -14.89
N PRO A 210 19.50 -9.08 -15.34
CA PRO A 210 20.04 -10.41 -15.58
C PRO A 210 20.14 -11.21 -14.26
N PRO A 211 20.17 -12.54 -14.32
CA PRO A 211 20.57 -13.35 -13.17
C PRO A 211 21.94 -12.93 -12.65
N PRO A 212 22.20 -13.08 -11.33
CA PRO A 212 23.46 -12.68 -10.74
C PRO A 212 24.64 -13.44 -11.35
N ALA A 213 25.68 -12.74 -11.79
CA ALA A 213 26.89 -13.34 -12.33
C ALA A 213 27.79 -13.89 -11.23
N LYS A 214 27.63 -13.42 -9.99
CA LYS A 214 28.41 -13.81 -8.81
C LYS A 214 27.50 -14.05 -7.62
N PRO A 215 27.89 -14.95 -6.68
CA PRO A 215 27.11 -15.20 -5.46
C PRO A 215 26.82 -13.92 -4.64
N SER A 216 27.75 -12.94 -4.67
CA SER A 216 27.59 -11.66 -3.94
C SER A 216 26.53 -10.72 -4.55
N GLU A 217 26.06 -11.00 -5.76
CA GLU A 217 25.02 -10.24 -6.44
C GLU A 217 23.62 -10.86 -6.23
N ALA A 218 23.58 -12.09 -5.72
CA ALA A 218 22.34 -12.79 -5.43
C ALA A 218 21.61 -12.15 -4.21
N TYR A 219 20.29 -12.20 -4.22
CA TYR A 219 19.47 -11.63 -3.16
C TYR A 219 19.36 -12.56 -1.96
N ASP A 220 19.60 -12.02 -0.78
CA ASP A 220 19.28 -12.67 0.49
C ASP A 220 17.78 -12.67 0.75
N LEU A 221 17.11 -11.56 0.42
CA LEU A 221 15.68 -11.37 0.54
C LEU A 221 15.08 -10.83 -0.76
N ILE A 222 13.99 -11.41 -1.22
CA ILE A 222 13.10 -10.85 -2.21
C ILE A 222 11.74 -10.71 -1.52
N ILE A 223 11.17 -9.51 -1.52
CA ILE A 223 9.78 -9.32 -1.09
C ILE A 223 8.94 -8.79 -2.23
N SER A 224 7.64 -9.02 -2.16
CA SER A 224 6.68 -8.43 -3.09
C SER A 224 5.30 -8.35 -2.47
N ASN A 225 4.66 -7.20 -2.63
CA ASN A 225 3.21 -7.05 -2.53
C ASN A 225 2.69 -6.82 -3.97
N PRO A 226 2.58 -7.88 -4.77
CA PRO A 226 2.25 -7.76 -6.19
C PRO A 226 0.76 -7.52 -6.38
N PRO A 227 0.31 -7.09 -7.56
CA PRO A 227 -1.09 -7.18 -7.94
C PRO A 227 -1.57 -8.62 -7.80
N TYR A 228 -2.57 -8.87 -6.94
CA TYR A 228 -3.10 -10.20 -6.65
C TYR A 228 -4.62 -10.30 -6.75
N GLU A 229 -5.33 -9.22 -7.01
CA GLU A 229 -6.79 -9.31 -7.19
C GLU A 229 -7.13 -9.96 -8.52
N PRO A 230 -8.05 -10.95 -8.55
CA PRO A 230 -8.59 -11.46 -9.79
C PRO A 230 -9.25 -10.33 -10.62
N SER A 231 -8.99 -10.27 -11.93
CA SER A 231 -9.49 -9.19 -12.80
C SER A 231 -11.00 -8.91 -12.64
N ALA A 232 -11.80 -9.96 -12.46
CA ALA A 232 -13.25 -9.86 -12.25
C ALA A 232 -13.63 -9.21 -10.89
N HIS A 233 -12.72 -9.21 -9.90
CA HIS A 233 -12.91 -8.49 -8.64
C HIS A 233 -12.54 -7.02 -8.80
N VAL A 234 -11.45 -6.72 -9.51
CA VAL A 234 -11.04 -5.34 -9.83
C VAL A 234 -12.14 -4.58 -10.52
N ASP A 235 -12.86 -5.23 -11.46
CA ASP A 235 -13.99 -4.63 -12.18
C ASP A 235 -15.19 -4.25 -11.28
N LYS A 236 -15.21 -4.74 -10.03
CA LYS A 236 -16.30 -4.53 -9.07
C LYS A 236 -15.88 -3.72 -7.84
N GLN A 237 -14.65 -3.25 -7.79
CA GLN A 237 -14.14 -2.47 -6.66
C GLN A 237 -15.00 -1.23 -6.39
N ASP A 238 -15.00 -0.78 -5.15
CA ASP A 238 -15.61 0.48 -4.79
C ASP A 238 -14.84 1.65 -5.43
N PRO A 239 -15.50 2.78 -5.69
CA PRO A 239 -14.90 3.90 -6.42
C PRO A 239 -13.59 4.42 -5.82
N GLU A 240 -13.42 4.32 -4.50
CA GLU A 240 -12.21 4.73 -3.78
C GLU A 240 -11.01 3.87 -4.15
N PHE A 241 -11.19 2.56 -4.23
CA PHE A 241 -10.15 1.62 -4.66
C PHE A 241 -9.96 1.66 -6.18
N ALA A 242 -11.03 1.91 -6.94
CA ALA A 242 -10.95 2.10 -8.40
C ALA A 242 -10.26 3.41 -8.80
N ALA A 243 -10.04 4.36 -7.87
CA ALA A 243 -9.24 5.55 -8.08
C ALA A 243 -7.73 5.27 -8.09
N GLU A 244 -7.32 4.13 -7.53
CA GLU A 244 -5.95 3.65 -7.59
C GLU A 244 -5.65 3.02 -8.97
N PRO A 245 -4.39 2.97 -9.42
CA PRO A 245 -4.05 2.39 -10.71
C PRO A 245 -4.50 0.92 -10.81
N ARG A 246 -5.28 0.57 -11.84
CA ARG A 246 -5.70 -0.81 -12.08
C ARG A 246 -4.52 -1.79 -12.07
N LEU A 247 -3.40 -1.38 -12.65
CA LEU A 247 -2.16 -2.18 -12.71
C LEU A 247 -1.67 -2.61 -11.33
N ALA A 248 -1.96 -1.83 -10.29
CA ALA A 248 -1.54 -2.13 -8.92
C ALA A 248 -2.43 -3.18 -8.21
N HIS A 249 -3.58 -3.52 -8.81
CA HIS A 249 -4.54 -4.49 -8.25
C HIS A 249 -4.66 -5.76 -9.07
N ASP A 250 -4.65 -5.63 -10.41
CA ASP A 250 -5.02 -6.71 -11.33
C ASP A 250 -3.92 -7.77 -11.45
N GLY A 251 -4.07 -8.86 -10.70
CA GLY A 251 -3.20 -10.03 -10.74
C GLY A 251 -3.54 -11.04 -11.87
N GLY A 252 -4.43 -10.65 -12.80
CA GLY A 252 -4.89 -11.52 -13.88
C GLY A 252 -6.16 -12.33 -13.51
N PRO A 253 -6.55 -13.28 -14.34
CA PRO A 253 -7.83 -14.00 -14.20
C PRO A 253 -8.04 -14.66 -12.83
N ASP A 254 -6.97 -15.14 -12.21
CA ASP A 254 -6.99 -15.85 -10.92
C ASP A 254 -6.15 -15.17 -9.82
N GLY A 255 -5.58 -13.99 -10.11
CA GLY A 255 -4.77 -13.23 -9.18
C GLY A 255 -3.33 -13.73 -9.00
N LEU A 256 -2.89 -14.76 -9.73
CA LEU A 256 -1.59 -15.40 -9.51
C LEU A 256 -0.60 -15.20 -10.67
N VAL A 257 -0.94 -14.43 -11.71
CA VAL A 257 -0.09 -14.27 -12.90
C VAL A 257 1.29 -13.73 -12.52
N ILE A 258 1.34 -12.66 -11.73
CA ILE A 258 2.60 -12.05 -11.31
C ILE A 258 3.34 -12.95 -10.31
N VAL A 259 2.63 -13.59 -9.40
CA VAL A 259 3.22 -14.53 -8.42
C VAL A 259 3.94 -15.68 -9.13
N ARG A 260 3.33 -16.26 -10.17
CA ARG A 260 3.96 -17.33 -10.98
C ARG A 260 5.28 -16.85 -11.59
N LYS A 261 5.26 -15.68 -12.20
CA LYS A 261 6.45 -15.08 -12.82
C LYS A 261 7.53 -14.80 -11.80
N LEU A 262 7.15 -14.20 -10.67
CA LEU A 262 8.06 -13.88 -9.57
C LEU A 262 8.76 -15.13 -9.04
N LEU A 263 8.03 -16.20 -8.71
CA LEU A 263 8.62 -17.43 -8.16
C LEU A 263 9.57 -18.10 -9.15
N ARG A 264 9.23 -18.13 -10.45
CA ARG A 264 10.13 -18.64 -11.50
C ARG A 264 11.44 -17.84 -11.56
N GLN A 265 11.34 -16.53 -11.55
CA GLN A 265 12.51 -15.66 -11.70
C GLN A 265 13.33 -15.56 -10.40
N ALA A 266 12.70 -15.61 -9.23
CA ALA A 266 13.39 -15.64 -7.93
C ALA A 266 14.29 -16.87 -7.79
N ARG A 267 13.93 -18.01 -8.39
CA ARG A 267 14.73 -19.25 -8.42
C ARG A 267 16.20 -19.01 -8.80
N GLU A 268 16.44 -18.17 -9.80
CA GLU A 268 17.78 -17.91 -10.35
C GLU A 268 18.49 -16.72 -9.69
N ARG A 269 17.77 -15.95 -8.87
CA ARG A 269 18.23 -14.67 -8.31
C ARG A 269 18.52 -14.71 -6.82
N LEU A 270 17.93 -15.68 -6.11
CA LEU A 270 18.19 -15.84 -4.67
C LEU A 270 19.58 -16.44 -4.40
N ALA A 271 20.20 -15.97 -3.33
CA ALA A 271 21.34 -16.66 -2.72
C ALA A 271 20.93 -18.08 -2.28
N PRO A 272 21.86 -19.02 -2.08
CA PRO A 272 21.52 -20.40 -1.65
C PRO A 272 20.66 -20.45 -0.38
N HIS A 273 20.89 -19.53 0.55
CA HIS A 273 20.17 -19.37 1.81
C HIS A 273 18.98 -18.43 1.73
N GLY A 274 18.80 -17.76 0.58
CA GLY A 274 17.83 -16.68 0.42
C GLY A 274 16.37 -17.15 0.44
N VAL A 275 15.49 -16.19 0.66
CA VAL A 275 14.05 -16.42 0.69
C VAL A 275 13.30 -15.39 -0.17
N VAL A 276 12.17 -15.80 -0.72
CA VAL A 276 11.17 -14.89 -1.29
C VAL A 276 9.94 -14.90 -0.41
N ALA A 277 9.45 -13.70 -0.04
CA ALA A 277 8.22 -13.50 0.70
C ALA A 277 7.22 -12.73 -0.15
N VAL A 278 5.97 -13.18 -0.20
CA VAL A 278 4.94 -12.61 -1.09
C VAL A 278 3.63 -12.42 -0.33
N GLU A 279 3.12 -11.21 -0.36
CA GLU A 279 1.79 -10.86 0.14
C GLU A 279 0.75 -11.12 -0.96
N ILE A 280 -0.37 -11.79 -0.61
CA ILE A 280 -1.38 -12.23 -1.60
C ILE A 280 -2.83 -12.06 -1.11
N GLY A 281 -3.08 -11.28 -0.08
CA GLY A 281 -4.43 -11.11 0.46
C GLY A 281 -5.17 -12.44 0.69
N GLY A 282 -6.39 -12.56 0.18
CA GLY A 282 -7.26 -13.72 0.39
C GLY A 282 -6.93 -14.99 -0.41
N LEU A 283 -5.82 -15.05 -1.16
CA LEU A 283 -5.53 -16.15 -2.10
C LEU A 283 -4.80 -17.36 -1.49
N ARG A 284 -4.69 -17.46 -0.16
CA ARG A 284 -3.98 -18.55 0.54
C ARG A 284 -4.34 -19.95 0.02
N LYS A 285 -5.64 -20.23 -0.18
CA LYS A 285 -6.09 -21.53 -0.68
C LYS A 285 -5.61 -21.82 -2.12
N ALA A 286 -5.59 -20.79 -2.97
CA ALA A 286 -5.13 -20.91 -4.35
C ALA A 286 -3.61 -21.15 -4.39
N VAL A 287 -2.83 -20.39 -3.61
CA VAL A 287 -1.37 -20.57 -3.47
C VAL A 287 -1.04 -21.97 -2.95
N ASN A 288 -1.68 -22.45 -1.87
CA ASN A 288 -1.44 -23.77 -1.31
C ASN A 288 -1.72 -24.89 -2.31
N ARG A 289 -2.73 -24.74 -3.15
CA ARG A 289 -3.07 -25.73 -4.19
C ARG A 289 -2.06 -25.73 -5.34
N GLU A 290 -1.75 -24.54 -5.86
CA GLU A 290 -0.92 -24.40 -7.06
C GLU A 290 0.56 -24.64 -6.76
N PHE A 291 1.04 -24.12 -5.66
CA PHE A 291 2.46 -24.18 -5.27
C PHE A 291 2.72 -25.22 -4.16
N ALA A 292 1.88 -26.26 -4.06
CA ALA A 292 2.02 -27.29 -3.03
C ALA A 292 3.44 -27.92 -2.99
N ALA A 293 4.06 -28.12 -4.15
CA ALA A 293 5.42 -28.65 -4.26
C ALA A 293 6.50 -27.75 -3.65
N LEU A 294 6.24 -26.45 -3.54
CA LEU A 294 7.13 -25.48 -2.91
C LEU A 294 7.01 -25.47 -1.39
N ALA A 295 5.97 -26.09 -0.83
CA ALA A 295 5.65 -26.10 0.60
C ALA A 295 5.72 -24.68 1.22
N PRO A 296 4.90 -23.72 0.75
CA PRO A 296 4.96 -22.35 1.22
C PRO A 296 4.69 -22.27 2.72
N ALA A 297 5.57 -21.57 3.45
CA ALA A 297 5.38 -21.27 4.87
C ALA A 297 4.64 -19.95 5.02
N TRP A 298 3.65 -19.88 5.91
CA TRP A 298 2.84 -18.68 6.13
C TRP A 298 3.34 -17.95 7.36
N LEU A 299 3.55 -16.64 7.22
CA LEU A 299 3.93 -15.79 8.33
C LEU A 299 2.68 -15.37 9.11
N GLU A 300 2.79 -15.38 10.43
CA GLU A 300 1.74 -14.90 11.33
C GLU A 300 1.72 -13.38 11.33
N THR A 301 0.51 -12.80 11.20
CA THR A 301 0.24 -11.37 11.30
C THR A 301 -0.56 -11.07 12.56
N GLU A 302 -0.44 -9.85 13.09
CA GLU A 302 -1.08 -9.43 14.34
C GLU A 302 -2.61 -9.56 14.28
N ASP A 303 -3.22 -9.31 13.12
CA ASP A 303 -4.66 -9.43 12.89
C ASP A 303 -5.11 -10.86 12.54
N GLY A 304 -4.19 -11.81 12.43
CA GLY A 304 -4.45 -13.21 12.07
C GLY A 304 -4.81 -13.45 10.60
N SER A 305 -4.67 -12.46 9.72
CA SER A 305 -4.91 -12.61 8.27
C SER A 305 -3.94 -13.60 7.64
N ASN A 306 -2.68 -13.63 8.11
CA ASN A 306 -1.63 -14.56 7.70
C ASN A 306 -1.55 -14.71 6.17
N CYS A 307 -1.53 -13.58 5.46
CA CYS A 307 -1.62 -13.50 4.01
C CYS A 307 -0.27 -13.37 3.30
N VAL A 308 0.84 -13.45 4.04
CA VAL A 308 2.20 -13.45 3.48
C VAL A 308 2.79 -14.85 3.56
N PHE A 309 3.23 -15.38 2.43
CA PHE A 309 3.92 -16.66 2.39
C PHE A 309 5.39 -16.50 2.01
N VAL A 310 6.19 -17.47 2.42
CA VAL A 310 7.63 -17.55 2.17
C VAL A 310 7.99 -18.83 1.48
N VAL A 311 8.90 -18.76 0.50
CA VAL A 311 9.54 -19.92 -0.13
C VAL A 311 11.05 -19.74 -0.07
N ARG A 312 11.77 -20.79 0.34
CA ARG A 312 13.23 -20.83 0.38
C ARG A 312 13.82 -21.14 -0.99
N ALA A 313 14.98 -20.61 -1.27
CA ALA A 313 15.70 -20.80 -2.53
C ALA A 313 15.90 -22.28 -2.89
N GLU A 314 16.15 -23.15 -1.90
CA GLU A 314 16.29 -24.61 -2.12
C GLU A 314 15.03 -25.24 -2.71
N LYS A 315 13.85 -24.85 -2.21
CA LYS A 315 12.57 -25.32 -2.70
C LYS A 315 12.29 -24.85 -4.13
N LEU A 316 12.59 -23.57 -4.40
CA LEU A 316 12.46 -23.01 -5.75
C LEU A 316 13.36 -23.73 -6.76
N ARG A 317 14.61 -24.07 -6.37
CA ARG A 317 15.54 -24.79 -7.26
C ARG A 317 15.11 -26.21 -7.51
N ALA A 318 14.52 -26.87 -6.52
CA ALA A 318 14.00 -28.24 -6.65
C ALA A 318 12.66 -28.32 -7.40
N TRP A 319 11.99 -27.16 -7.58
CA TRP A 319 10.69 -27.11 -8.24
C TRP A 319 10.84 -27.33 -9.75
N ALA A 320 10.22 -28.41 -10.24
CA ALA A 320 10.11 -28.68 -11.68
C ALA A 320 9.03 -27.75 -12.26
N VAL A 321 9.43 -26.79 -13.07
CA VAL A 321 8.57 -25.80 -13.75
C VAL A 321 8.20 -26.34 -15.13
#